data_a63f4bd2c3a13bd5c23b1db8c222834e
#
_entry.id   a63f4bd2c3a13bd5c23b1db8c222834e
#
_cell.length_a   1.000
_cell.length_b   1.000
_cell.length_c   1.000
_cell.angle_alpha   90.00
_cell.angle_beta   90.00
_cell.angle_gamma   90.00
#
_symmetry.space_group_name_H-M   'P 1'
#
loop_
_entity.id
_entity.type
_entity.pdbx_description
1 polymer ?
#
loop_
_entity_poly.entity_id
_entity_poly.type
_entity_poly.pdbx_seq_one_letter_code
_entity_poly.pdbx_strand_id
1 'polypeptide(L)'
;MYIIEGMASVVLCVFVWFWLDSKPHDAKWLSRAEQDALVNEIDREQRERDAVNTVKPTLGRLLKDRQIMLFCAIYFCIQLTIYAATFWLPSIIKKMGDLSDIQVGFYNSIPWLISIIAMYAFASLASKFRFQQAWVAAALVIAAIGMFMSTTGGPIFAFIAICFAAIGFKSASALFWPIPQGYLDARIAAAVIALINSVGNLGGFVAPTT
;
A
#
# COMPACT_ATOMS: atom_id res chain seq x y z
N MET A 1 20.38 -2.84 -16.20
CA MET A 1 19.32 -3.06 -15.23
C MET A 1 18.07 -2.27 -15.61
N TYR A 2 18.08 -0.96 -15.69
CA TYR A 2 16.92 -0.09 -16.04
C TYR A 2 16.22 -0.43 -17.36
N ILE A 3 16.97 -0.86 -18.39
CA ILE A 3 16.37 -1.24 -19.69
C ILE A 3 15.48 -2.48 -19.56
N ILE A 4 15.91 -3.48 -18.79
CA ILE A 4 15.15 -4.73 -18.60
C ILE A 4 13.86 -4.43 -17.82
N GLU A 5 13.93 -3.63 -16.76
CA GLU A 5 12.79 -3.20 -15.97
C GLU A 5 11.82 -2.34 -16.79
N GLY A 6 12.37 -1.41 -17.60
CA GLY A 6 11.59 -0.57 -18.50
C GLY A 6 10.88 -1.38 -19.60
N MET A 7 11.56 -2.36 -20.20
CA MET A 7 10.95 -3.25 -21.21
C MET A 7 9.80 -4.06 -20.64
N ALA A 8 9.95 -4.60 -19.42
CA ALA A 8 8.86 -5.33 -18.76
C ALA A 8 7.62 -4.45 -18.57
N SER A 9 7.82 -3.19 -18.18
CA SER A 9 6.74 -2.22 -18.02
C SER A 9 6.06 -1.87 -19.34
N VAL A 10 6.82 -1.72 -20.43
CA VAL A 10 6.27 -1.46 -21.77
C VAL A 10 5.45 -2.65 -22.27
N VAL A 11 5.95 -3.88 -22.10
CA VAL A 11 5.21 -5.10 -22.47
C VAL A 11 3.88 -5.20 -21.70
N LEU A 12 3.92 -4.94 -20.39
CA LEU A 12 2.70 -4.91 -19.56
C LEU A 12 1.74 -3.80 -20.00
N CYS A 13 2.24 -2.63 -20.36
CA CYS A 13 1.42 -1.52 -20.85
C CYS A 13 0.66 -1.91 -22.13
N VAL A 14 1.37 -2.53 -23.09
CA VAL A 14 0.75 -3.03 -24.34
C VAL A 14 -0.30 -4.09 -24.03
N PHE A 15 0.00 -5.01 -23.11
CA PHE A 15 -0.92 -6.06 -22.70
C PHE A 15 -2.20 -5.48 -22.05
N VAL A 16 -2.05 -4.53 -21.12
CA VAL A 16 -3.17 -3.84 -20.45
C VAL A 16 -4.00 -3.06 -21.48
N TRP A 17 -3.37 -2.38 -22.43
CA TRP A 17 -4.05 -1.62 -23.46
C TRP A 17 -4.98 -2.46 -24.32
N PHE A 18 -4.60 -3.67 -24.65
CA PHE A 18 -5.41 -4.56 -25.49
C PHE A 18 -6.39 -5.44 -24.71
N TRP A 19 -6.16 -5.65 -23.42
CA TRP A 19 -6.93 -6.66 -22.67
C TRP A 19 -7.79 -6.06 -21.54
N LEU A 20 -7.55 -4.84 -21.13
CA LEU A 20 -8.31 -4.21 -20.06
C LEU A 20 -9.41 -3.31 -20.64
N ASP A 21 -10.66 -3.73 -20.45
CA ASP A 21 -11.83 -2.94 -20.85
C ASP A 21 -11.99 -1.73 -19.90
N SER A 22 -12.31 -0.56 -20.48
CA SER A 22 -12.42 0.68 -19.72
C SER A 22 -13.72 0.81 -18.93
N LYS A 23 -14.76 0.07 -19.30
CA LYS A 23 -16.09 0.11 -18.67
C LYS A 23 -16.66 -1.29 -18.52
N PRO A 24 -17.50 -1.54 -17.49
CA PRO A 24 -18.16 -2.84 -17.32
C PRO A 24 -18.98 -3.28 -18.55
N HIS A 25 -19.60 -2.34 -19.28
CA HIS A 25 -20.34 -2.63 -20.50
C HIS A 25 -19.49 -3.12 -21.67
N ASP A 26 -18.19 -2.80 -21.69
CA ASP A 26 -17.26 -3.20 -22.73
C ASP A 26 -16.65 -4.59 -22.46
N ALA A 27 -16.80 -5.08 -21.22
CA ALA A 27 -16.21 -6.33 -20.74
C ALA A 27 -16.90 -7.56 -21.37
N LYS A 28 -16.33 -8.08 -22.46
CA LYS A 28 -16.87 -9.22 -23.22
C LYS A 28 -16.89 -10.55 -22.46
N TRP A 29 -16.14 -10.64 -21.37
CA TRP A 29 -16.05 -11.81 -20.49
C TRP A 29 -17.17 -11.87 -19.43
N LEU A 30 -17.94 -10.79 -19.26
CA LEU A 30 -19.11 -10.70 -18.39
C LEU A 30 -20.39 -10.94 -19.21
N SER A 31 -21.33 -11.69 -18.66
CA SER A 31 -22.68 -11.78 -19.22
C SER A 31 -23.41 -10.44 -19.09
N ARG A 32 -24.37 -10.17 -19.93
CA ARG A 32 -25.13 -8.90 -19.87
C ARG A 32 -25.81 -8.69 -18.51
N ALA A 33 -26.32 -9.75 -17.92
CA ALA A 33 -26.95 -9.68 -16.59
C ALA A 33 -25.96 -9.30 -15.49
N GLU A 34 -24.73 -9.79 -15.57
CA GLU A 34 -23.65 -9.42 -14.63
C GLU A 34 -23.16 -8.00 -14.85
N GLN A 35 -23.07 -7.55 -16.11
CA GLN A 35 -22.73 -6.15 -16.44
C GLN A 35 -23.74 -5.19 -15.85
N ASP A 36 -25.03 -5.45 -16.07
CA ASP A 36 -26.12 -4.62 -15.55
C ASP A 36 -26.19 -4.63 -14.03
N ALA A 37 -25.97 -5.79 -13.40
CA ALA A 37 -25.90 -5.90 -11.94
C ALA A 37 -24.74 -5.09 -11.36
N LEU A 38 -23.56 -5.16 -11.99
CA LEU A 38 -22.36 -4.42 -11.55
C LEU A 38 -22.56 -2.91 -11.72
N VAL A 39 -23.09 -2.46 -12.85
CA VAL A 39 -23.37 -1.03 -13.10
C VAL A 39 -24.40 -0.51 -12.11
N ASN A 40 -25.49 -1.24 -11.88
CA ASN A 40 -26.52 -0.85 -10.92
C ASN A 40 -25.98 -0.75 -9.49
N GLU A 41 -25.08 -1.65 -9.09
CA GLU A 41 -24.44 -1.61 -7.76
C GLU A 41 -23.51 -0.41 -7.64
N ILE A 42 -22.66 -0.14 -8.64
CA ILE A 42 -21.79 1.05 -8.68
C ILE A 42 -22.63 2.33 -8.60
N ASP A 43 -23.70 2.42 -9.38
CA ASP A 43 -24.60 3.58 -9.39
C ASP A 43 -25.33 3.75 -8.05
N ARG A 44 -25.71 2.67 -7.39
CA ARG A 44 -26.29 2.69 -6.05
C ARG A 44 -25.33 3.25 -5.02
N GLU A 45 -24.11 2.69 -4.98
CA GLU A 45 -23.05 3.19 -4.07
C GLU A 45 -22.74 4.66 -4.32
N GLN A 46 -22.70 5.08 -5.59
CA GLN A 46 -22.47 6.47 -5.94
C GLN A 46 -23.58 7.39 -5.43
N ARG A 47 -24.85 7.01 -5.60
CA ARG A 47 -26.01 7.76 -5.11
C ARG A 47 -26.05 7.84 -3.59
N GLU A 48 -25.73 6.76 -2.87
CA GLU A 48 -25.64 6.73 -1.43
C GLU A 48 -24.55 7.68 -0.92
N ARG A 49 -23.38 7.71 -1.59
CA ARG A 49 -22.29 8.65 -1.27
C ARG A 49 -22.66 10.10 -1.57
N ASP A 50 -23.29 10.36 -2.71
CA ASP A 50 -23.73 11.71 -3.10
C ASP A 50 -24.84 12.26 -2.20
N ALA A 51 -25.70 11.40 -1.66
CA ALA A 51 -26.76 11.79 -0.72
C ALA A 51 -26.23 12.24 0.65
N VAL A 52 -25.10 11.68 1.09
CA VAL A 52 -24.46 12.03 2.37
C VAL A 52 -23.63 13.32 2.24
N ASN A 53 -23.11 13.61 1.06
CA ASN A 53 -22.15 14.70 0.81
C ASN A 53 -22.81 15.88 0.06
N THR A 54 -23.53 16.74 0.78
CA THR A 54 -24.22 17.92 0.21
C THR A 54 -23.32 19.13 -0.02
N VAL A 55 -22.09 19.14 0.45
CA VAL A 55 -21.18 20.32 0.37
C VAL A 55 -20.02 20.02 -0.56
N LYS A 56 -19.86 20.84 -1.64
CA LYS A 56 -18.66 20.81 -2.48
C LYS A 56 -17.45 21.25 -1.66
N PRO A 57 -16.54 20.37 -1.28
CA PRO A 57 -15.39 20.78 -0.48
C PRO A 57 -14.36 21.49 -1.37
N THR A 58 -13.99 22.71 -0.98
CA THR A 58 -12.88 23.45 -1.58
C THR A 58 -11.56 22.82 -1.12
N LEU A 59 -10.56 22.69 -1.99
CA LEU A 59 -9.23 22.15 -1.68
C LEU A 59 -8.63 22.71 -0.38
N GLY A 60 -8.79 24.01 -0.12
CA GLY A 60 -8.33 24.66 1.11
C GLY A 60 -9.04 24.18 2.40
N ARG A 61 -10.27 23.69 2.29
CA ARG A 61 -11.02 23.12 3.43
C ARG A 61 -10.57 21.67 3.69
N LEU A 62 -10.24 20.93 2.62
CA LEU A 62 -9.73 19.57 2.71
C LEU A 62 -8.36 19.51 3.40
N LEU A 63 -7.47 20.46 3.09
CA LEU A 63 -6.16 20.59 3.74
C LEU A 63 -6.23 20.93 5.23
N LYS A 64 -7.40 21.43 5.72
CA LYS A 64 -7.66 21.71 7.14
C LYS A 64 -8.46 20.59 7.81
N ASP A 65 -8.91 19.59 7.06
CA ASP A 65 -9.65 18.47 7.62
C ASP A 65 -8.69 17.59 8.44
N ARG A 66 -8.98 17.49 9.74
CA ARG A 66 -8.19 16.70 10.69
C ARG A 66 -8.05 15.25 10.26
N GLN A 67 -9.06 14.70 9.61
CA GLN A 67 -9.08 13.30 9.19
C GLN A 67 -8.17 13.06 7.98
N ILE A 68 -8.16 13.99 7.03
CA ILE A 68 -7.24 13.94 5.88
C ILE A 68 -5.80 14.12 6.34
N MET A 69 -5.53 15.04 7.26
CA MET A 69 -4.20 15.21 7.85
C MET A 69 -3.73 13.96 8.59
N LEU A 70 -4.65 13.27 9.29
CA LEU A 70 -4.35 12.00 9.95
C LEU A 70 -4.00 10.91 8.93
N PHE A 71 -4.74 10.82 7.82
CA PHE A 71 -4.41 9.88 6.73
C PHE A 71 -3.04 10.17 6.12
N CYS A 72 -2.71 11.44 5.91
CA CYS A 72 -1.39 11.85 5.45
C CYS A 72 -0.28 11.42 6.42
N ALA A 73 -0.48 11.64 7.72
CA ALA A 73 0.49 11.28 8.75
C ALA A 73 0.67 9.76 8.86
N ILE A 74 -0.42 8.98 8.85
CA ILE A 74 -0.36 7.52 8.87
C ILE A 74 0.39 6.99 7.65
N TYR A 75 0.05 7.49 6.45
CA TYR A 75 0.69 7.01 5.23
C TYR A 75 2.15 7.44 5.13
N PHE A 76 2.49 8.63 5.63
CA PHE A 76 3.88 9.07 5.78
C PHE A 76 4.69 8.10 6.67
N CYS A 77 4.17 7.71 7.83
CA CYS A 77 4.83 6.76 8.72
C CYS A 77 4.98 5.37 8.08
N ILE A 78 3.96 4.90 7.34
CA ILE A 78 4.04 3.64 6.59
C ILE A 78 5.16 3.70 5.54
N GLN A 79 5.20 4.75 4.74
CA GLN A 79 6.20 4.93 3.71
C GLN A 79 7.59 5.12 4.29
N LEU A 80 7.75 5.91 5.34
CA LEU A 80 9.01 6.07 6.05
C LEU A 80 9.58 4.71 6.48
N THR A 81 8.74 3.85 7.07
CA THR A 81 9.15 2.50 7.52
C THR A 81 9.53 1.60 6.34
N ILE A 82 8.74 1.62 5.24
CA ILE A 82 9.02 0.83 4.04
C ILE A 82 10.36 1.22 3.43
N TYR A 83 10.58 2.53 3.26
CA TYR A 83 11.82 3.03 2.65
C TYR A 83 13.02 2.83 3.56
N ALA A 84 12.90 3.04 4.87
CA ALA A 84 13.96 2.73 5.83
C ALA A 84 14.38 1.26 5.74
N ALA A 85 13.43 0.33 5.80
CA ALA A 85 13.72 -1.09 5.64
C ALA A 85 14.39 -1.38 4.28
N THR A 86 13.90 -0.80 3.18
CA THR A 86 14.43 -1.03 1.84
C THR A 86 15.88 -0.56 1.70
N PHE A 87 16.24 0.60 2.26
CA PHE A 87 17.59 1.15 2.16
C PHE A 87 18.59 0.42 3.05
N TRP A 88 18.19 0.11 4.28
CA TRP A 88 19.11 -0.48 5.26
C TRP A 88 19.27 -2.00 5.11
N LEU A 89 18.28 -2.69 4.56
CA LEU A 89 18.27 -4.16 4.43
C LEU A 89 19.52 -4.72 3.72
N PRO A 90 19.98 -4.21 2.56
CA PRO A 90 21.19 -4.73 1.91
C PRO A 90 22.45 -4.57 2.78
N SER A 91 22.54 -3.47 3.53
CA SER A 91 23.65 -3.22 4.43
C SER A 91 23.66 -4.16 5.61
N ILE A 92 22.50 -4.51 6.15
CA ILE A 92 22.35 -5.48 7.24
C ILE A 92 22.74 -6.87 6.73
N ILE A 93 22.28 -7.27 5.55
CA ILE A 93 22.61 -8.56 4.93
C ILE A 93 24.13 -8.70 4.72
N LYS A 94 24.79 -7.65 4.20
CA LYS A 94 26.26 -7.67 4.03
C LYS A 94 27.05 -7.83 5.35
N LYS A 95 26.47 -7.42 6.48
CA LYS A 95 27.07 -7.60 7.82
C LYS A 95 26.84 -9.01 8.37
N MET A 96 26.03 -9.85 7.74
CA MET A 96 25.80 -11.23 8.20
C MET A 96 26.99 -12.16 7.93
N GLY A 97 27.87 -11.82 6.97
CA GLY A 97 29.05 -12.60 6.58
C GLY A 97 29.57 -12.20 5.22
N ASP A 98 30.59 -12.92 4.74
CA ASP A 98 31.17 -12.73 3.39
C ASP A 98 30.23 -13.28 2.30
N LEU A 99 29.15 -12.54 2.05
CA LEU A 99 28.15 -12.90 1.07
C LEU A 99 28.47 -12.27 -0.29
N SER A 100 28.35 -13.04 -1.37
CA SER A 100 28.42 -12.51 -2.74
C SER A 100 27.21 -11.59 -3.02
N ASP A 101 27.35 -10.66 -3.98
CA ASP A 101 26.25 -9.75 -4.35
C ASP A 101 24.98 -10.49 -4.82
N ILE A 102 25.13 -11.67 -5.42
CA ILE A 102 24.01 -12.54 -5.81
C ILE A 102 23.28 -13.05 -4.58
N GLN A 103 24.01 -13.51 -3.55
CA GLN A 103 23.43 -13.98 -2.30
C GLN A 103 22.73 -12.84 -1.55
N VAL A 104 23.33 -11.65 -1.52
CA VAL A 104 22.70 -10.46 -0.94
C VAL A 104 21.37 -10.16 -1.64
N GLY A 105 21.32 -10.22 -2.97
CA GLY A 105 20.08 -10.05 -3.74
C GLY A 105 19.03 -11.10 -3.40
N PHE A 106 19.46 -12.36 -3.22
CA PHE A 106 18.55 -13.44 -2.85
C PHE A 106 17.96 -13.25 -1.45
N TYR A 107 18.78 -12.97 -0.47
CA TYR A 107 18.32 -12.65 0.90
C TYR A 107 17.42 -11.42 0.91
N ASN A 108 17.74 -10.38 0.13
CA ASN A 108 16.94 -9.16 0.03
C ASN A 108 15.52 -9.41 -0.51
N SER A 109 15.29 -10.49 -1.27
CA SER A 109 13.95 -10.83 -1.77
C SER A 109 13.05 -11.51 -0.73
N ILE A 110 13.62 -12.14 0.31
CA ILE A 110 12.87 -12.93 1.30
C ILE A 110 11.80 -12.12 2.03
N PRO A 111 12.08 -10.93 2.60
CA PRO A 111 11.04 -10.14 3.28
C PRO A 111 9.86 -9.78 2.37
N TRP A 112 10.13 -9.55 1.08
CA TRP A 112 9.08 -9.20 0.11
C TRP A 112 8.21 -10.41 -0.22
N LEU A 113 8.79 -11.60 -0.39
CA LEU A 113 8.03 -12.83 -0.60
C LEU A 113 7.14 -13.18 0.59
N ILE A 114 7.67 -13.08 1.82
CA ILE A 114 6.90 -13.27 3.04
C ILE A 114 5.74 -12.26 3.11
N SER A 115 6.00 -11.00 2.72
CA SER A 115 4.99 -9.94 2.71
C SER A 115 3.82 -10.23 1.78
N ILE A 116 4.05 -10.86 0.61
CA ILE A 116 2.98 -11.21 -0.34
C ILE A 116 1.97 -12.16 0.34
N ILE A 117 2.48 -13.21 1.00
CA ILE A 117 1.64 -14.18 1.71
C ILE A 117 0.89 -13.49 2.86
N ALA A 118 1.59 -12.66 3.62
CA ALA A 118 1.02 -11.93 4.75
C ALA A 118 -0.07 -10.96 4.30
N MET A 119 0.16 -10.17 3.25
CA MET A 119 -0.83 -9.24 2.70
C MET A 119 -2.12 -9.96 2.31
N TYR A 120 -2.02 -11.10 1.63
CA TYR A 120 -3.18 -11.90 1.27
C TYR A 120 -3.94 -12.42 2.50
N ALA A 121 -3.21 -12.96 3.49
CA ALA A 121 -3.80 -13.43 4.74
C ALA A 121 -4.51 -12.32 5.51
N PHE A 122 -3.85 -11.15 5.67
CA PHE A 122 -4.42 -9.99 6.34
C PHE A 122 -5.65 -9.44 5.59
N ALA A 123 -5.59 -9.33 4.26
CA ALA A 123 -6.72 -8.89 3.45
C ALA A 123 -7.91 -9.84 3.57
N SER A 124 -7.67 -11.15 3.50
CA SER A 124 -8.71 -12.18 3.64
C SER A 124 -9.35 -12.19 5.03
N LEU A 125 -8.55 -11.94 6.09
CA LEU A 125 -9.07 -11.84 7.45
C LEU A 125 -9.83 -10.52 7.65
N ALA A 126 -9.27 -9.40 7.20
CA ALA A 126 -9.89 -8.08 7.34
C ALA A 126 -11.24 -7.98 6.61
N SER A 127 -11.39 -8.68 5.47
CA SER A 127 -12.67 -8.70 4.73
C SER A 127 -13.81 -9.40 5.47
N LYS A 128 -13.48 -10.29 6.41
CA LYS A 128 -14.48 -11.02 7.24
C LYS A 128 -14.94 -10.20 8.46
N PHE A 129 -14.19 -9.17 8.83
CA PHE A 129 -14.45 -8.40 10.04
C PHE A 129 -14.79 -6.95 9.69
N ARG A 130 -15.75 -6.38 10.42
CA ARG A 130 -16.29 -5.03 10.18
C ARG A 130 -15.34 -3.89 10.50
N PHE A 131 -14.27 -4.13 11.27
CA PHE A 131 -13.35 -3.09 11.76
C PHE A 131 -12.02 -3.09 11.01
N GLN A 132 -12.02 -2.64 9.76
CA GLN A 132 -10.80 -2.58 8.92
C GLN A 132 -9.69 -1.73 9.53
N GLN A 133 -10.04 -0.66 10.24
CA GLN A 133 -9.07 0.23 10.92
C GLN A 133 -8.27 -0.50 12.01
N ALA A 134 -8.90 -1.44 12.74
CA ALA A 134 -8.22 -2.23 13.76
C ALA A 134 -7.15 -3.16 13.14
N TRP A 135 -7.39 -3.68 11.95
CA TRP A 135 -6.42 -4.50 11.22
C TRP A 135 -5.21 -3.69 10.75
N VAL A 136 -5.43 -2.45 10.30
CA VAL A 136 -4.32 -1.53 9.97
C VAL A 136 -3.51 -1.23 11.24
N ALA A 137 -4.16 -0.93 12.36
CA ALA A 137 -3.49 -0.68 13.63
C ALA A 137 -2.67 -1.91 14.10
N ALA A 138 -3.26 -3.12 14.03
CA ALA A 138 -2.55 -4.34 14.38
C ALA A 138 -1.32 -4.58 13.49
N ALA A 139 -1.46 -4.36 12.19
CA ALA A 139 -0.36 -4.48 11.24
C ALA A 139 0.76 -3.45 11.53
N LEU A 140 0.42 -2.22 11.88
CA LEU A 140 1.39 -1.19 12.28
C LEU A 140 2.10 -1.53 13.60
N VAL A 141 1.40 -2.13 14.56
CA VAL A 141 2.02 -2.62 15.82
C VAL A 141 3.03 -3.72 15.52
N ILE A 142 2.70 -4.68 14.64
CA ILE A 142 3.63 -5.72 14.19
C ILE A 142 4.86 -5.09 13.54
N ALA A 143 4.68 -4.10 12.66
CA ALA A 143 5.76 -3.38 12.02
C ALA A 143 6.67 -2.67 13.04
N ALA A 144 6.07 -1.97 14.00
CA ALA A 144 6.81 -1.25 15.05
C ALA A 144 7.64 -2.19 15.94
N ILE A 145 7.05 -3.31 16.36
CA ILE A 145 7.75 -4.33 17.14
C ILE A 145 8.94 -4.90 16.35
N GLY A 146 8.72 -5.28 15.08
CA GLY A 146 9.78 -5.83 14.24
C GLY A 146 10.91 -4.83 13.99
N MET A 147 10.58 -3.56 13.71
CA MET A 147 11.59 -2.50 13.55
C MET A 147 12.36 -2.24 14.85
N PHE A 148 11.68 -2.20 15.99
CA PHE A 148 12.35 -2.06 17.27
C PHE A 148 13.29 -3.24 17.57
N MET A 149 12.82 -4.47 17.35
CA MET A 149 13.65 -5.68 17.55
C MET A 149 14.88 -5.67 16.63
N SER A 150 14.80 -5.12 15.43
CA SER A 150 15.96 -5.06 14.52
C SER A 150 17.14 -4.25 15.04
N THR A 151 16.92 -3.40 16.04
CA THR A 151 17.96 -2.57 16.66
C THR A 151 18.64 -3.25 17.85
N THR A 152 18.09 -4.33 18.38
CA THR A 152 18.53 -4.91 19.68
C THR A 152 19.50 -6.09 19.54
N GLY A 153 19.72 -6.62 18.33
CA GLY A 153 20.49 -7.84 18.11
C GLY A 153 21.59 -7.73 17.07
N GLY A 154 22.27 -8.86 16.80
CA GLY A 154 23.24 -8.97 15.72
C GLY A 154 22.59 -8.94 14.33
N PRO A 155 23.41 -8.91 13.24
CA PRO A 155 22.90 -8.76 11.87
C PRO A 155 21.87 -9.81 11.44
N ILE A 156 22.05 -11.07 11.85
CA ILE A 156 21.11 -12.17 11.54
C ILE A 156 19.77 -11.93 12.25
N PHE A 157 19.80 -11.53 13.52
CA PHE A 157 18.59 -11.22 14.27
C PHE A 157 17.87 -9.99 13.69
N ALA A 158 18.62 -8.96 13.31
CA ALA A 158 18.08 -7.77 12.65
C ALA A 158 17.39 -8.13 11.33
N PHE A 159 17.97 -9.02 10.53
CA PHE A 159 17.35 -9.52 9.31
C PHE A 159 16.02 -10.23 9.58
N ILE A 160 15.97 -11.15 10.54
CA ILE A 160 14.74 -11.86 10.91
C ILE A 160 13.68 -10.87 11.43
N ALA A 161 14.09 -9.92 12.25
CA ALA A 161 13.19 -8.87 12.76
C ALA A 161 12.61 -7.99 11.65
N ILE A 162 13.40 -7.65 10.61
CA ILE A 162 12.92 -6.93 9.44
C ILE A 162 11.97 -7.79 8.62
N CYS A 163 12.21 -9.09 8.46
CA CYS A 163 11.25 -10.00 7.83
C CYS A 163 9.90 -9.96 8.55
N PHE A 164 9.91 -9.97 9.88
CA PHE A 164 8.70 -9.85 10.69
C PHE A 164 8.06 -8.47 10.55
N ALA A 165 8.85 -7.39 10.56
CA ALA A 165 8.34 -6.04 10.33
C ALA A 165 7.67 -5.89 8.94
N ALA A 166 8.22 -6.56 7.93
CA ALA A 166 7.72 -6.53 6.56
C ALA A 166 6.29 -7.07 6.44
N ILE A 167 5.94 -8.09 7.23
CA ILE A 167 4.56 -8.57 7.37
C ILE A 167 3.63 -7.41 7.78
N GLY A 168 4.05 -6.63 8.77
CA GLY A 168 3.27 -5.53 9.31
C GLY A 168 3.12 -4.37 8.34
N PHE A 169 4.23 -3.74 7.93
CA PHE A 169 4.15 -2.51 7.15
C PHE A 169 3.57 -2.71 5.73
N LYS A 170 3.79 -3.87 5.11
CA LYS A 170 3.19 -4.18 3.80
C LYS A 170 1.69 -4.46 3.93
N SER A 171 1.27 -5.21 4.93
CA SER A 171 -0.16 -5.44 5.20
C SER A 171 -0.86 -4.14 5.56
N ALA A 172 -0.25 -3.28 6.39
CA ALA A 172 -0.78 -1.96 6.70
C ALA A 172 -0.95 -1.09 5.45
N SER A 173 0.04 -1.07 4.56
CA SER A 173 -0.03 -0.32 3.30
C SER A 173 -1.17 -0.80 2.39
N ALA A 174 -1.39 -2.11 2.29
CA ALA A 174 -2.48 -2.67 1.48
C ALA A 174 -3.87 -2.38 2.07
N LEU A 175 -4.01 -2.51 3.39
CA LEU A 175 -5.28 -2.30 4.09
C LEU A 175 -5.63 -0.83 4.32
N PHE A 176 -4.66 0.07 4.16
CA PHE A 176 -4.86 1.50 4.38
C PHE A 176 -5.77 2.14 3.34
N TRP A 177 -5.55 1.86 2.04
CA TRP A 177 -6.19 2.58 0.95
C TRP A 177 -7.72 2.49 0.90
N PRO A 178 -8.39 1.37 1.20
CA PRO A 178 -9.84 1.32 1.26
C PRO A 178 -10.47 2.28 2.29
N ILE A 179 -9.72 2.64 3.35
CA ILE A 179 -10.25 3.51 4.42
C ILE A 179 -10.48 4.95 3.91
N PRO A 180 -9.46 5.69 3.36
CA PRO A 180 -9.71 7.00 2.80
C PRO A 180 -10.66 6.97 1.60
N GLN A 181 -10.61 5.92 0.77
CA GLN A 181 -11.52 5.79 -0.38
C GLN A 181 -12.99 5.67 0.05
N GLY A 182 -13.28 4.97 1.14
CA GLY A 182 -14.63 4.87 1.69
C GLY A 182 -15.11 6.16 2.39
N TYR A 183 -14.19 7.01 2.84
CA TYR A 183 -14.50 8.28 3.50
C TYR A 183 -14.72 9.43 2.50
N LEU A 184 -14.06 9.39 1.34
CA LEU A 184 -14.02 10.50 0.39
C LEU A 184 -15.15 10.44 -0.64
N ASP A 185 -15.72 11.61 -0.97
CA ASP A 185 -16.57 11.78 -2.13
C ASP A 185 -15.76 11.53 -3.43
N ALA A 186 -16.36 10.84 -4.39
CA ALA A 186 -15.72 10.50 -5.66
C ALA A 186 -15.16 11.72 -6.41
N ARG A 187 -15.78 12.90 -6.24
CA ARG A 187 -15.38 14.17 -6.90
C ARG A 187 -14.04 14.71 -6.41
N ILE A 188 -13.69 14.42 -5.16
CA ILE A 188 -12.48 14.91 -4.50
C ILE A 188 -11.49 13.80 -4.18
N ALA A 189 -11.95 12.54 -4.26
CA ALA A 189 -11.15 11.37 -3.92
C ALA A 189 -9.79 11.37 -4.64
N ALA A 190 -9.78 11.66 -5.95
CA ALA A 190 -8.54 11.70 -6.73
C ALA A 190 -7.54 12.73 -6.19
N ALA A 191 -8.00 13.94 -5.87
CA ALA A 191 -7.12 15.00 -5.35
C ALA A 191 -6.60 14.68 -3.94
N VAL A 192 -7.45 14.14 -3.07
CA VAL A 192 -7.04 13.78 -1.69
C VAL A 192 -6.14 12.57 -1.68
N ILE A 193 -6.41 11.55 -2.50
CA ILE A 193 -5.53 10.38 -2.68
C ILE A 193 -4.16 10.83 -3.20
N ALA A 194 -4.11 11.73 -4.17
CA ALA A 194 -2.87 12.31 -4.66
C ALA A 194 -2.10 13.05 -3.56
N LEU A 195 -2.81 13.85 -2.73
CA LEU A 195 -2.22 14.54 -1.59
C LEU A 195 -1.64 13.55 -0.56
N ILE A 196 -2.42 12.55 -0.14
CA ILE A 196 -1.97 11.52 0.81
C ILE A 196 -0.73 10.80 0.28
N ASN A 197 -0.76 10.42 -1.01
CA ASN A 197 0.36 9.75 -1.65
C ASN A 197 1.59 10.65 -1.75
N SER A 198 1.43 11.92 -2.11
CA SER A 198 2.53 12.87 -2.20
C SER A 198 3.19 13.12 -0.85
N VAL A 199 2.39 13.37 0.19
CA VAL A 199 2.90 13.55 1.56
C VAL A 199 3.56 12.26 2.07
N GLY A 200 2.97 11.10 1.80
CA GLY A 200 3.53 9.81 2.18
C GLY A 200 4.91 9.57 1.55
N ASN A 201 5.06 9.86 0.27
CA ASN A 201 6.35 9.66 -0.43
C ASN A 201 7.47 10.60 0.08
N LEU A 202 7.15 11.71 0.77
CA LEU A 202 8.17 12.50 1.49
C LEU A 202 8.85 11.66 2.59
N GLY A 203 8.17 10.65 3.14
CA GLY A 203 8.79 9.68 4.06
C GLY A 203 9.97 8.94 3.42
N GLY A 204 9.89 8.66 2.11
CA GLY A 204 11.00 8.06 1.36
C GLY A 204 12.22 8.96 1.20
N PHE A 205 12.02 10.27 1.20
CA PHE A 205 13.12 11.24 1.22
C PHE A 205 13.80 11.33 2.59
N VAL A 206 13.01 11.23 3.65
CA VAL A 206 13.53 11.31 5.04
C VAL A 206 14.21 10.00 5.47
N ALA A 207 13.71 8.84 5.03
CA ALA A 207 14.18 7.53 5.46
C ALA A 207 15.70 7.28 5.32
N PRO A 208 16.41 7.71 4.24
CA PRO A 208 17.85 7.52 4.14
C PRO A 208 18.68 8.40 5.07
N THR A 209 18.08 9.47 5.63
CA THR A 209 18.77 10.46 6.48
C THR A 209 18.66 10.15 7.96
N THR A 210 17.87 9.17 8.33
CA THR A 210 17.67 8.68 9.70
C THR A 210 18.40 7.38 9.93
#